data_b5614de88f6a284eb3682cfe630aff29
#
_entry.id   b5614de88f6a284eb3682cfe630aff29
#
_cell.length_a   1.000
_cell.length_b   1.000
_cell.length_c   1.000
_cell.angle_alpha   90.00
_cell.angle_beta   90.00
_cell.angle_gamma   90.00
#
_symmetry.space_group_name_H-M   'P 1'
#
loop_
_entity.id
_entity.type
_entity.pdbx_description
1 polymer ?
#
loop_
_entity_poly.entity_id
_entity_poly.type
_entity_poly.pdbx_seq_one_letter_code
_entity_poly.pdbx_strand_id
1 'polypeptide(L)'
;REIFKRYTDLIEPMSIDEAYLDVTNNKLGLQSAVKVARLIQHDIWNELHLTASAGVSYNKFLAKIASDYQKPRGLTVILPEQAQDFLSQLDVAKFHGVGKRTVERLHDLGIYTGADLLEVPEMTLIDHFGRFGFDLYRKARGIHNSPVKSNRIRKSIGKERTYRKLLVAEDDVLKELANLSEKVASSLAKHQKIGKTLVLKIRYADFTTLTKRRSLEEATRDPEVIQRLAQELYQSLESNSSGIRLLGVTLTNFSSESQESYEGSLIEETP
;
A
#
# COMPACT_ATOMS: atom_id res chain seq x y z
N ARG A 1 -10.54 -14.57 -3.41
CA ARG A 1 -9.16 -15.06 -3.61
C ARG A 1 -9.11 -16.56 -3.90
N GLU A 2 -9.99 -17.36 -3.33
CA GLU A 2 -10.07 -18.80 -3.59
C GLU A 2 -10.35 -19.09 -5.07
N ILE A 3 -11.17 -18.28 -5.73
CA ILE A 3 -11.38 -18.37 -7.18
C ILE A 3 -10.07 -18.18 -7.95
N PHE A 4 -9.27 -17.17 -7.61
CA PHE A 4 -7.99 -16.90 -8.28
C PHE A 4 -7.00 -18.06 -8.18
N LYS A 5 -6.95 -18.75 -7.02
CA LYS A 5 -6.07 -19.89 -6.78
C LYS A 5 -6.36 -21.10 -7.66
N ARG A 6 -7.53 -21.18 -8.28
CA ARG A 6 -7.85 -22.23 -9.27
C ARG A 6 -7.07 -22.02 -10.56
N TYR A 7 -6.63 -20.78 -10.82
CA TYR A 7 -5.99 -20.38 -12.07
C TYR A 7 -4.48 -20.20 -11.93
N THR A 8 -4.01 -19.67 -10.80
CA THR A 8 -2.58 -19.44 -10.57
C THR A 8 -2.28 -19.33 -9.08
N ASP A 9 -1.03 -19.63 -8.69
CA ASP A 9 -0.52 -19.38 -7.33
C ASP A 9 0.21 -18.02 -7.23
N LEU A 10 0.54 -17.41 -8.38
CA LEU A 10 1.17 -16.11 -8.43
C LEU A 10 0.12 -15.00 -8.35
N ILE A 11 -0.32 -14.71 -7.12
CA ILE A 11 -1.34 -13.71 -6.80
C ILE A 11 -0.75 -12.66 -5.88
N GLU A 12 -0.67 -11.41 -6.32
CA GLU A 12 -0.25 -10.27 -5.51
C GLU A 12 -1.46 -9.41 -5.12
N PRO A 13 -1.94 -9.48 -3.88
CA PRO A 13 -3.01 -8.61 -3.42
C PRO A 13 -2.56 -7.16 -3.34
N MET A 14 -3.32 -6.24 -3.96
CA MET A 14 -3.11 -4.80 -3.84
C MET A 14 -3.95 -4.18 -2.75
N SER A 15 -5.23 -4.57 -2.69
CA SER A 15 -6.22 -4.14 -1.70
C SER A 15 -7.10 -5.33 -1.26
N ILE A 16 -8.23 -5.05 -0.63
CA ILE A 16 -9.23 -6.07 -0.25
C ILE A 16 -9.87 -6.67 -1.50
N ASP A 17 -10.06 -5.87 -2.54
CA ASP A 17 -10.84 -6.15 -3.75
C ASP A 17 -10.02 -6.16 -5.05
N GLU A 18 -8.73 -5.90 -4.98
CA GLU A 18 -7.83 -5.88 -6.15
C GLU A 18 -6.63 -6.81 -5.98
N ALA A 19 -6.23 -7.48 -7.06
CA ALA A 19 -5.02 -8.29 -7.13
C ALA A 19 -4.42 -8.32 -8.52
N TYR A 20 -3.09 -8.45 -8.60
CA TYR A 20 -2.41 -8.91 -9.82
C TYR A 20 -2.32 -10.42 -9.82
N LEU A 21 -2.50 -11.01 -10.98
CA LEU A 21 -2.32 -12.43 -11.24
C LEU A 21 -1.32 -12.61 -12.39
N ASP A 22 -0.28 -13.39 -12.16
CA ASP A 22 0.54 -13.90 -13.26
C ASP A 22 -0.05 -15.23 -13.73
N VAL A 23 -0.56 -15.22 -14.95
CA VAL A 23 -1.22 -16.37 -15.57
C VAL A 23 -0.40 -16.96 -16.71
N THR A 24 0.86 -16.57 -16.83
CA THR A 24 1.79 -17.08 -17.86
C THR A 24 1.81 -18.61 -17.83
N ASN A 25 2.01 -19.18 -16.64
CA ASN A 25 1.94 -20.63 -16.39
C ASN A 25 0.70 -20.96 -15.56
N ASN A 26 -0.49 -20.71 -16.12
CA ASN A 26 -1.73 -20.95 -15.40
C ASN A 26 -2.03 -22.46 -15.24
N LYS A 27 -2.77 -22.81 -14.19
CA LYS A 27 -3.07 -24.21 -13.80
C LYS A 27 -3.94 -24.97 -14.81
N LEU A 28 -4.62 -24.25 -15.70
CA LEU A 28 -5.47 -24.86 -16.74
C LEU A 28 -4.72 -25.13 -18.05
N GLY A 29 -3.45 -24.74 -18.14
CA GLY A 29 -2.64 -24.88 -19.38
C GLY A 29 -3.15 -24.06 -20.55
N LEU A 30 -3.94 -22.99 -20.30
CA LEU A 30 -4.50 -22.14 -21.33
C LEU A 30 -3.44 -21.18 -21.88
N GLN A 31 -3.34 -21.12 -23.21
CA GLN A 31 -2.39 -20.24 -23.90
C GLN A 31 -2.84 -18.77 -23.93
N SER A 32 -4.06 -18.46 -23.51
CA SER A 32 -4.64 -17.13 -23.59
C SER A 32 -4.98 -16.57 -22.21
N ALA A 33 -4.26 -15.55 -21.78
CA ALA A 33 -4.57 -14.79 -20.56
C ALA A 33 -5.96 -14.14 -20.61
N VAL A 34 -6.44 -13.78 -21.79
CA VAL A 34 -7.80 -13.24 -22.01
C VAL A 34 -8.86 -14.28 -21.67
N LYS A 35 -8.66 -15.55 -22.07
CA LYS A 35 -9.56 -16.65 -21.70
C LYS A 35 -9.57 -16.87 -20.20
N VAL A 36 -8.40 -16.86 -19.56
CA VAL A 36 -8.28 -16.98 -18.10
C VAL A 36 -9.05 -15.85 -17.40
N ALA A 37 -8.87 -14.60 -17.83
CA ALA A 37 -9.56 -13.46 -17.25
C ALA A 37 -11.09 -13.58 -17.37
N ARG A 38 -11.60 -14.01 -18.51
CA ARG A 38 -13.05 -14.25 -18.72
C ARG A 38 -13.59 -15.36 -17.83
N LEU A 39 -12.86 -16.46 -17.66
CA LEU A 39 -13.25 -17.54 -16.75
C LEU A 39 -13.29 -17.05 -15.30
N ILE A 40 -12.32 -16.27 -14.87
CA ILE A 40 -12.31 -15.68 -13.53
C ILE A 40 -13.52 -14.75 -13.34
N GLN A 41 -13.83 -13.87 -14.30
CA GLN A 41 -15.00 -13.00 -14.23
C GLN A 41 -16.30 -13.79 -14.16
N HIS A 42 -16.40 -14.88 -14.94
CA HIS A 42 -17.54 -15.79 -14.94
C HIS A 42 -17.72 -16.48 -13.59
N ASP A 43 -16.65 -17.04 -13.02
CA ASP A 43 -16.70 -17.73 -11.72
C ASP A 43 -17.07 -16.79 -10.59
N ILE A 44 -16.49 -15.55 -10.58
CA ILE A 44 -16.85 -14.52 -9.60
C ILE A 44 -18.35 -14.22 -9.67
N TRP A 45 -18.89 -14.08 -10.88
CA TRP A 45 -20.31 -13.82 -11.05
C TRP A 45 -21.20 -14.98 -10.59
N ASN A 46 -20.87 -16.20 -11.00
CA ASN A 46 -21.70 -17.38 -10.69
C ASN A 46 -21.70 -17.73 -9.21
N GLU A 47 -20.54 -17.58 -8.53
CA GLU A 47 -20.41 -18.00 -7.14
C GLU A 47 -20.72 -16.90 -6.13
N LEU A 48 -20.43 -15.64 -6.47
CA LEU A 48 -20.51 -14.53 -5.53
C LEU A 48 -21.56 -13.47 -5.94
N HIS A 49 -22.11 -13.55 -7.16
CA HIS A 49 -22.99 -12.53 -7.76
C HIS A 49 -22.38 -11.12 -7.72
N LEU A 50 -21.04 -11.05 -7.78
CA LEU A 50 -20.28 -9.82 -7.87
C LEU A 50 -19.74 -9.63 -9.28
N THR A 51 -19.56 -8.37 -9.67
CA THR A 51 -18.89 -8.03 -10.93
C THR A 51 -17.41 -7.74 -10.70
N ALA A 52 -16.57 -8.15 -11.64
CA ALA A 52 -15.17 -7.80 -11.67
C ALA A 52 -14.79 -7.21 -13.02
N SER A 53 -13.93 -6.17 -13.02
CA SER A 53 -13.26 -5.68 -14.22
C SER A 53 -11.86 -6.26 -14.29
N ALA A 54 -11.37 -6.58 -15.46
CA ALA A 54 -10.07 -7.17 -15.67
C ALA A 54 -9.26 -6.39 -16.72
N GLY A 55 -7.96 -6.22 -16.45
CA GLY A 55 -6.99 -5.72 -17.41
C GLY A 55 -5.96 -6.81 -17.70
N VAL A 56 -5.72 -7.08 -18.98
CA VAL A 56 -4.75 -8.07 -19.45
C VAL A 56 -3.64 -7.37 -20.20
N SER A 57 -2.41 -7.54 -19.73
CA SER A 57 -1.22 -7.02 -20.41
C SER A 57 0.03 -7.77 -19.98
N TYR A 58 1.17 -7.43 -20.57
CA TYR A 58 2.46 -8.06 -20.32
C TYR A 58 3.19 -7.55 -19.08
N ASN A 59 2.65 -6.55 -18.38
CA ASN A 59 3.16 -6.06 -17.09
C ASN A 59 2.06 -5.52 -16.18
N LYS A 60 2.37 -5.39 -14.88
CA LYS A 60 1.42 -4.95 -13.86
C LYS A 60 0.89 -3.53 -14.05
N PHE A 61 1.74 -2.61 -14.52
CA PHE A 61 1.36 -1.21 -14.71
C PHE A 61 0.26 -1.08 -15.76
N LEU A 62 0.46 -1.67 -16.93
CA LEU A 62 -0.53 -1.66 -18.01
C LEU A 62 -1.78 -2.45 -17.65
N ALA A 63 -1.64 -3.63 -17.02
CA ALA A 63 -2.78 -4.41 -16.58
C ALA A 63 -3.66 -3.64 -15.58
N LYS A 64 -3.06 -2.86 -14.68
CA LYS A 64 -3.83 -2.02 -13.74
C LYS A 64 -4.59 -0.91 -14.46
N ILE A 65 -3.95 -0.19 -15.36
CA ILE A 65 -4.62 0.85 -16.16
C ILE A 65 -5.75 0.23 -17.00
N ALA A 66 -5.48 -0.89 -17.67
CA ALA A 66 -6.48 -1.61 -18.46
C ALA A 66 -7.70 -2.02 -17.64
N SER A 67 -7.50 -2.48 -16.38
CA SER A 67 -8.61 -2.88 -15.51
C SER A 67 -9.53 -1.72 -15.11
N ASP A 68 -9.01 -0.48 -15.14
CA ASP A 68 -9.77 0.72 -14.80
C ASP A 68 -10.43 1.37 -16.04
N TYR A 69 -10.01 0.98 -17.25
CA TYR A 69 -10.39 1.66 -18.49
C TYR A 69 -11.86 1.47 -18.89
N GLN A 70 -12.39 0.25 -18.71
CA GLN A 70 -13.78 -0.10 -19.06
C GLN A 70 -14.56 -0.62 -17.84
N LYS A 71 -14.62 0.14 -16.75
CA LYS A 71 -15.48 -0.19 -15.60
C LYS A 71 -16.93 0.22 -15.86
N PRO A 72 -17.95 -0.50 -15.36
CA PRO A 72 -17.87 -1.79 -14.66
C PRO A 72 -17.85 -3.01 -15.61
N ARG A 73 -17.45 -4.18 -15.11
CA ARG A 73 -17.46 -5.49 -15.80
C ARG A 73 -16.63 -5.56 -17.08
N GLY A 74 -15.79 -4.57 -17.33
CA GLY A 74 -14.96 -4.51 -18.53
C GLY A 74 -13.82 -5.54 -18.53
N LEU A 75 -13.38 -5.87 -19.73
CA LEU A 75 -12.16 -6.62 -19.99
C LEU A 75 -11.37 -5.87 -21.05
N THR A 76 -10.30 -5.21 -20.64
CA THR A 76 -9.42 -4.45 -21.54
C THR A 76 -8.11 -5.17 -21.71
N VAL A 77 -7.66 -5.31 -22.95
CA VAL A 77 -6.39 -5.94 -23.30
C VAL A 77 -5.49 -4.87 -23.91
N ILE A 78 -4.24 -4.80 -23.46
CA ILE A 78 -3.22 -3.93 -24.03
C ILE A 78 -2.05 -4.82 -24.45
N LEU A 79 -1.87 -4.98 -25.73
CA LEU A 79 -0.77 -5.75 -26.32
C LEU A 79 0.52 -4.92 -26.34
N PRO A 80 1.71 -5.56 -26.41
CA PRO A 80 2.99 -4.85 -26.45
C PRO A 80 3.08 -3.79 -27.55
N GLU A 81 2.61 -4.12 -28.75
CA GLU A 81 2.59 -3.23 -29.93
C GLU A 81 1.61 -2.06 -29.82
N GLN A 82 0.61 -2.15 -28.94
CA GLN A 82 -0.39 -1.12 -28.72
C GLN A 82 -0.06 -0.23 -27.51
N ALA A 83 0.87 -0.65 -26.65
CA ALA A 83 1.07 -0.04 -25.35
C ALA A 83 1.49 1.42 -25.44
N GLN A 84 2.38 1.77 -26.35
CA GLN A 84 2.85 3.15 -26.48
C GLN A 84 1.78 4.10 -27.01
N ASP A 85 1.05 3.68 -28.04
CA ASP A 85 -0.07 4.46 -28.62
C ASP A 85 -1.18 4.67 -27.58
N PHE A 86 -1.50 3.60 -26.84
CA PHE A 86 -2.47 3.67 -25.76
C PHE A 86 -2.05 4.64 -24.66
N LEU A 87 -0.80 4.56 -24.20
CA LEU A 87 -0.27 5.43 -23.14
C LEU A 87 -0.13 6.87 -23.59
N SER A 88 0.23 7.13 -24.86
CA SER A 88 0.39 8.49 -25.41
C SER A 88 -0.91 9.30 -25.29
N GLN A 89 -2.05 8.67 -25.53
CA GLN A 89 -3.37 9.31 -25.49
C GLN A 89 -3.93 9.44 -24.06
N LEU A 90 -3.29 8.79 -23.08
CA LEU A 90 -3.79 8.73 -21.72
C LEU A 90 -3.39 9.98 -20.93
N ASP A 91 -4.36 10.57 -20.22
CA ASP A 91 -4.09 11.63 -19.24
C ASP A 91 -3.15 11.10 -18.14
N VAL A 92 -2.13 11.90 -17.76
CA VAL A 92 -1.14 11.52 -16.73
C VAL A 92 -1.80 11.21 -15.37
N ALA A 93 -2.95 11.77 -15.07
CA ALA A 93 -3.72 11.46 -13.87
C ALA A 93 -4.22 10.01 -13.84
N LYS A 94 -4.27 9.34 -14.99
CA LYS A 94 -4.65 7.92 -15.11
C LYS A 94 -3.48 6.96 -14.99
N PHE A 95 -2.25 7.47 -14.97
CA PHE A 95 -1.07 6.64 -14.75
C PHE A 95 -1.08 6.10 -13.32
N HIS A 96 -1.09 4.79 -13.20
CA HIS A 96 -1.09 4.17 -11.87
C HIS A 96 0.13 4.58 -11.04
N GLY A 97 -0.12 5.15 -9.86
CA GLY A 97 0.90 5.69 -8.96
C GLY A 97 1.08 7.21 -9.07
N VAL A 98 0.43 7.88 -10.01
CA VAL A 98 0.39 9.33 -10.10
C VAL A 98 -0.77 9.84 -9.26
N GLY A 99 -0.47 10.41 -8.09
CA GLY A 99 -1.46 11.01 -7.21
C GLY A 99 -1.69 12.50 -7.51
N LYS A 100 -2.72 13.09 -6.90
CA LYS A 100 -3.15 14.48 -7.14
C LYS A 100 -1.99 15.49 -7.12
N ARG A 101 -1.13 15.45 -6.10
CA ARG A 101 0.03 16.36 -6.00
C ARG A 101 1.05 16.16 -7.13
N THR A 102 1.20 14.94 -7.62
CA THR A 102 2.09 14.65 -8.75
C THR A 102 1.48 15.15 -10.05
N VAL A 103 0.16 15.01 -10.22
CA VAL A 103 -0.57 15.58 -11.37
C VAL A 103 -0.35 17.09 -11.43
N GLU A 104 -0.59 17.82 -10.32
CA GLU A 104 -0.39 19.26 -10.24
C GLU A 104 1.04 19.65 -10.68
N ARG A 105 2.07 18.97 -10.16
CA ARG A 105 3.47 19.21 -10.53
C ARG A 105 3.79 18.85 -11.99
N LEU A 106 3.16 17.83 -12.56
CA LEU A 106 3.30 17.50 -13.98
C LEU A 106 2.67 18.60 -14.85
N HIS A 107 1.49 19.07 -14.47
CA HIS A 107 0.79 20.15 -15.17
C HIS A 107 1.61 21.48 -15.12
N ASP A 108 2.25 21.79 -13.99
CA ASP A 108 3.14 22.95 -13.86
C ASP A 108 4.34 22.89 -14.85
N LEU A 109 4.72 21.67 -15.27
CA LEU A 109 5.75 21.43 -16.29
C LEU A 109 5.19 21.32 -17.71
N GLY A 110 3.88 21.55 -17.91
CA GLY A 110 3.22 21.40 -19.21
C GLY A 110 2.98 19.98 -19.66
N ILE A 111 3.03 19.00 -18.73
CA ILE A 111 2.87 17.58 -19.02
C ILE A 111 1.45 17.15 -18.61
N TYR A 112 0.57 16.91 -19.57
CA TYR A 112 -0.84 16.55 -19.39
C TYR A 112 -1.14 15.11 -19.79
N THR A 113 -0.42 14.60 -20.81
CA THR A 113 -0.66 13.29 -21.42
C THR A 113 0.59 12.43 -21.41
N GLY A 114 0.40 11.13 -21.71
CA GLY A 114 1.53 10.25 -21.93
C GLY A 114 2.41 10.66 -23.11
N ALA A 115 1.85 11.30 -24.14
CA ALA A 115 2.64 11.87 -25.24
C ALA A 115 3.57 12.98 -24.74
N ASP A 116 3.07 13.91 -23.96
CA ASP A 116 3.90 14.97 -23.36
C ASP A 116 5.03 14.35 -22.51
N LEU A 117 4.68 13.31 -21.73
CA LEU A 117 5.65 12.63 -20.86
C LEU A 117 6.76 11.90 -21.65
N LEU A 118 6.47 11.42 -22.87
CA LEU A 118 7.45 10.78 -23.76
C LEU A 118 8.52 11.76 -24.25
N GLU A 119 8.16 13.04 -24.46
CA GLU A 119 9.05 14.08 -24.95
C GLU A 119 10.01 14.61 -23.86
N VAL A 120 9.71 14.35 -22.57
CA VAL A 120 10.55 14.85 -21.47
C VAL A 120 11.79 13.97 -21.30
N PRO A 121 13.00 14.55 -21.27
CA PRO A 121 14.22 13.81 -20.98
C PRO A 121 14.19 13.14 -19.61
N GLU A 122 14.81 11.95 -19.52
CA GLU A 122 14.86 11.16 -18.29
C GLU A 122 15.39 11.97 -17.09
N MET A 123 16.51 12.70 -17.30
CA MET A 123 17.15 13.50 -16.27
C MET A 123 16.22 14.61 -15.76
N THR A 124 15.46 15.26 -16.62
CA THR A 124 14.49 16.28 -16.22
C THR A 124 13.42 15.70 -15.29
N LEU A 125 12.90 14.50 -15.59
CA LEU A 125 11.95 13.83 -14.71
C LEU A 125 12.59 13.41 -13.38
N ILE A 126 13.85 12.97 -13.38
CA ILE A 126 14.59 12.62 -12.17
C ILE A 126 14.82 13.86 -11.31
N ASP A 127 15.21 14.99 -11.89
CA ASP A 127 15.46 16.25 -11.17
C ASP A 127 14.19 16.75 -10.45
N HIS A 128 13.04 16.61 -11.09
CA HIS A 128 11.76 17.06 -10.50
C HIS A 128 11.13 16.03 -9.55
N PHE A 129 11.25 14.73 -9.81
CA PHE A 129 10.51 13.68 -9.11
C PHE A 129 11.40 12.61 -8.46
N GLY A 130 12.72 12.72 -8.55
CA GLY A 130 13.67 11.74 -8.02
C GLY A 130 13.48 10.37 -8.67
N ARG A 131 13.59 9.32 -7.86
CA ARG A 131 13.39 7.94 -8.33
C ARG A 131 12.03 7.72 -9.00
N PHE A 132 11.00 8.44 -8.56
CA PHE A 132 9.69 8.34 -9.19
C PHE A 132 9.68 8.91 -10.61
N GLY A 133 10.51 9.91 -10.89
CA GLY A 133 10.72 10.43 -12.26
C GLY A 133 11.31 9.40 -13.20
N PHE A 134 12.29 8.63 -12.73
CA PHE A 134 12.81 7.47 -13.47
C PHE A 134 11.71 6.43 -13.76
N ASP A 135 10.88 6.13 -12.76
CA ASP A 135 9.75 5.21 -12.93
C ASP A 135 8.72 5.75 -13.94
N LEU A 136 8.44 7.07 -13.92
CA LEU A 136 7.53 7.72 -14.89
C LEU A 136 8.07 7.64 -16.31
N TYR A 137 9.35 7.95 -16.51
CA TYR A 137 10.03 7.86 -17.81
C TYR A 137 9.87 6.47 -18.44
N ARG A 138 10.09 5.43 -17.64
CA ARG A 138 9.93 4.04 -18.08
C ARG A 138 8.47 3.67 -18.33
N LYS A 139 7.58 4.06 -17.45
CA LYS A 139 6.15 3.80 -17.57
C LYS A 139 5.54 4.40 -18.83
N ALA A 140 5.92 5.63 -19.19
CA ALA A 140 5.49 6.27 -20.45
C ALA A 140 5.87 5.43 -21.69
N ARG A 141 6.94 4.65 -21.60
CA ARG A 141 7.44 3.72 -22.63
C ARG A 141 6.91 2.29 -22.49
N GLY A 142 5.90 2.09 -21.65
CA GLY A 142 5.32 0.78 -21.40
C GLY A 142 6.23 -0.18 -20.62
N ILE A 143 7.30 0.31 -19.99
CA ILE A 143 8.30 -0.52 -19.32
C ILE A 143 8.01 -0.57 -17.81
N HIS A 144 7.72 -1.78 -17.30
CA HIS A 144 7.55 -2.02 -15.88
C HIS A 144 7.93 -3.47 -15.54
N ASN A 145 9.11 -3.66 -14.94
CA ASN A 145 9.72 -4.99 -14.77
C ASN A 145 9.46 -5.62 -13.38
N SER A 146 8.52 -5.07 -12.59
CA SER A 146 8.21 -5.64 -11.28
C SER A 146 7.40 -6.93 -11.44
N PRO A 147 7.90 -8.10 -10.97
CA PRO A 147 7.14 -9.34 -11.05
C PRO A 147 5.94 -9.33 -10.11
N VAL A 148 4.99 -10.23 -10.33
CA VAL A 148 3.91 -10.52 -9.39
C VAL A 148 4.49 -11.23 -8.17
N LYS A 149 4.27 -10.67 -6.96
CA LYS A 149 4.81 -11.18 -5.69
C LYS A 149 3.69 -11.72 -4.82
N SER A 150 3.59 -13.03 -4.69
CA SER A 150 2.57 -13.68 -3.84
C SER A 150 2.80 -13.45 -2.34
N ASN A 151 4.05 -13.22 -1.93
CA ASN A 151 4.42 -13.00 -0.55
C ASN A 151 4.86 -11.55 -0.31
N ARG A 152 4.20 -10.90 0.65
CA ARG A 152 4.56 -9.55 1.10
C ARG A 152 5.04 -9.61 2.55
N ILE A 153 6.27 -9.18 2.78
CA ILE A 153 6.79 -9.01 4.13
C ILE A 153 6.09 -7.78 4.75
N ARG A 154 5.39 -8.00 5.85
CA ARG A 154 4.72 -6.94 6.60
C ARG A 154 5.77 -6.05 7.28
N LYS A 155 5.71 -4.74 7.06
CA LYS A 155 6.65 -3.75 7.60
C LYS A 155 6.11 -2.97 8.79
N SER A 156 4.80 -3.00 9.01
CA SER A 156 4.13 -2.32 10.11
C SER A 156 2.85 -3.05 10.52
N ILE A 157 2.45 -2.90 11.77
CA ILE A 157 1.17 -3.33 12.31
C ILE A 157 0.58 -2.14 13.06
N GLY A 158 -0.61 -1.71 12.64
CA GLY A 158 -1.30 -0.59 13.26
C GLY A 158 -2.79 -0.83 13.37
N LYS A 159 -3.40 -0.07 14.26
CA LYS A 159 -4.85 0.05 14.43
C LYS A 159 -5.20 1.52 14.43
N GLU A 160 -6.21 1.87 13.65
CA GLU A 160 -6.76 3.23 13.65
C GLU A 160 -8.29 3.16 13.71
N ARG A 161 -8.89 4.19 14.29
CA ARG A 161 -10.34 4.33 14.42
C ARG A 161 -10.75 5.76 14.08
N THR A 162 -11.77 5.87 13.24
CA THR A 162 -12.48 7.14 12.98
C THR A 162 -13.72 7.21 13.86
N TYR A 163 -13.90 8.33 14.56
CA TYR A 163 -14.98 8.53 15.50
C TYR A 163 -16.10 9.34 14.83
N ARG A 164 -17.36 8.94 15.07
CA ARG A 164 -18.55 9.71 14.64
C ARG A 164 -18.71 10.96 15.48
N LYS A 165 -18.54 10.81 16.81
CA LYS A 165 -18.46 11.91 17.77
C LYS A 165 -16.98 12.18 18.04
N LEU A 166 -16.58 13.43 17.87
CA LEU A 166 -15.18 13.84 18.09
C LEU A 166 -14.77 13.57 19.54
N LEU A 167 -13.53 13.14 19.73
CA LEU A 167 -12.93 13.07 21.06
C LEU A 167 -12.43 14.48 21.43
N VAL A 168 -12.95 15.03 22.49
CA VAL A 168 -12.60 16.37 22.99
C VAL A 168 -11.96 16.29 24.37
N ALA A 169 -12.48 15.43 25.24
CA ALA A 169 -11.93 15.21 26.56
C ALA A 169 -10.64 14.39 26.50
N GLU A 170 -9.61 14.82 27.21
CA GLU A 170 -8.32 14.12 27.27
C GLU A 170 -8.48 12.69 27.77
N ASP A 171 -9.29 12.46 28.79
CA ASP A 171 -9.57 11.12 29.33
C ASP A 171 -10.12 10.16 28.27
N ASP A 172 -10.99 10.63 27.37
CA ASP A 172 -11.52 9.83 26.27
C ASP A 172 -10.41 9.47 25.27
N VAL A 173 -9.50 10.41 25.01
CA VAL A 173 -8.34 10.17 24.12
C VAL A 173 -7.40 9.14 24.75
N LEU A 174 -7.05 9.29 26.01
CA LEU A 174 -6.16 8.36 26.72
C LEU A 174 -6.74 6.95 26.79
N LYS A 175 -8.05 6.84 27.04
CA LYS A 175 -8.78 5.56 27.03
C LYS A 175 -8.74 4.88 25.64
N GLU A 176 -8.93 5.66 24.59
CA GLU A 176 -8.88 5.11 23.24
C GLU A 176 -7.44 4.75 22.79
N LEU A 177 -6.43 5.49 23.24
CA LEU A 177 -5.03 5.12 23.04
C LEU A 177 -4.69 3.78 23.71
N ALA A 178 -5.18 3.54 24.94
CA ALA A 178 -5.05 2.26 25.63
C ALA A 178 -5.67 1.11 24.82
N ASN A 179 -6.92 1.27 24.38
CA ASN A 179 -7.65 0.28 23.58
C ASN A 179 -6.94 -0.02 22.23
N LEU A 180 -6.43 1.01 21.56
CA LEU A 180 -5.68 0.82 20.31
C LEU A 180 -4.34 0.12 20.55
N SER A 181 -3.65 0.44 21.63
CA SER A 181 -2.36 -0.17 22.01
C SER A 181 -2.52 -1.67 22.29
N GLU A 182 -3.54 -2.06 23.03
CA GLU A 182 -3.87 -3.46 23.31
C GLU A 182 -4.16 -4.24 22.00
N LYS A 183 -4.95 -3.65 21.09
CA LYS A 183 -5.25 -4.26 19.78
C LYS A 183 -4.01 -4.38 18.88
N VAL A 184 -3.08 -3.43 18.97
CA VAL A 184 -1.80 -3.50 18.26
C VAL A 184 -0.94 -4.61 18.85
N ALA A 185 -0.79 -4.66 20.17
CA ALA A 185 -0.04 -5.70 20.88
C ALA A 185 -0.57 -7.12 20.56
N SER A 186 -1.88 -7.31 20.62
CA SER A 186 -2.54 -8.57 20.23
C SER A 186 -2.25 -8.94 18.77
N SER A 187 -2.27 -7.96 17.86
CA SER A 187 -1.96 -8.20 16.44
C SER A 187 -0.48 -8.52 16.22
N LEU A 188 0.42 -7.89 16.98
CA LEU A 188 1.86 -8.19 16.95
C LEU A 188 2.12 -9.62 17.42
N ALA A 189 1.52 -10.03 18.54
CA ALA A 189 1.61 -11.41 19.06
C ALA A 189 1.13 -12.43 18.03
N LYS A 190 -0.04 -12.20 17.41
CA LYS A 190 -0.59 -13.08 16.37
C LYS A 190 0.35 -13.27 15.18
N HIS A 191 1.12 -12.25 14.84
CA HIS A 191 2.07 -12.28 13.70
C HIS A 191 3.51 -12.58 14.13
N GLN A 192 3.75 -12.88 15.41
CA GLN A 192 5.09 -13.15 15.97
C GLN A 192 6.07 -12.02 15.63
N LYS A 193 5.65 -10.76 15.86
CA LYS A 193 6.45 -9.57 15.58
C LYS A 193 6.62 -8.73 16.84
N ILE A 194 7.80 -8.13 16.95
CA ILE A 194 8.11 -7.05 17.88
C ILE A 194 8.56 -5.85 17.08
N GLY A 195 8.22 -4.65 17.52
CA GLY A 195 8.51 -3.43 16.77
C GLY A 195 9.30 -2.41 17.57
N LYS A 196 10.19 -1.70 16.92
CA LYS A 196 11.11 -0.75 17.57
C LYS A 196 10.66 0.70 17.44
N THR A 197 9.72 1.02 16.51
CA THR A 197 9.28 2.40 16.29
C THR A 197 7.76 2.50 16.39
N LEU A 198 7.30 3.30 17.36
CA LEU A 198 5.89 3.65 17.49
C LEU A 198 5.56 4.89 16.66
N VAL A 199 4.44 4.85 15.97
CA VAL A 199 3.88 5.96 15.19
C VAL A 199 2.48 6.24 15.69
N LEU A 200 2.26 7.47 16.18
CA LEU A 200 0.97 8.01 16.54
C LEU A 200 0.45 8.87 15.39
N LYS A 201 -0.78 8.60 14.94
CA LYS A 201 -1.48 9.37 13.92
C LYS A 201 -2.74 9.97 14.52
N ILE A 202 -2.90 11.27 14.34
CA ILE A 202 -4.08 12.01 14.78
C ILE A 202 -4.63 12.78 13.58
N ARG A 203 -5.95 12.73 13.41
CA ARG A 203 -6.65 13.62 12.50
C ARG A 203 -7.71 14.39 13.25
N TYR A 204 -7.68 15.70 13.11
CA TYR A 204 -8.64 16.63 13.72
C TYR A 204 -9.92 16.79 12.90
N ALA A 205 -10.89 17.53 13.44
CA ALA A 205 -12.18 17.78 12.80
C ALA A 205 -12.06 18.51 11.45
N ASP A 206 -11.09 19.38 11.31
CA ASP A 206 -10.73 20.11 10.08
C ASP A 206 -9.98 19.26 9.05
N PHE A 207 -9.83 17.95 9.29
CA PHE A 207 -9.06 16.99 8.51
C PHE A 207 -7.54 17.20 8.50
N THR A 208 -7.02 18.16 9.27
CA THR A 208 -5.58 18.25 9.51
C THR A 208 -5.09 16.97 10.15
N THR A 209 -4.02 16.41 9.60
CA THR A 209 -3.45 15.14 10.08
C THR A 209 -2.04 15.37 10.59
N LEU A 210 -1.80 15.00 11.83
CA LEU A 210 -0.48 14.96 12.45
C LEU A 210 -0.02 13.51 12.59
N THR A 211 1.27 13.30 12.39
CA THR A 211 1.92 12.01 12.61
C THR A 211 3.20 12.25 13.39
N LYS A 212 3.29 11.70 14.60
CA LYS A 212 4.52 11.68 15.40
C LYS A 212 5.04 10.26 15.56
N ARG A 213 6.35 10.11 15.64
CA ARG A 213 7.00 8.82 15.81
C ARG A 213 8.09 8.90 16.87
N ARG A 214 8.31 7.78 17.55
CA ARG A 214 9.41 7.60 18.50
C ARG A 214 9.96 6.18 18.36
N SER A 215 11.28 6.09 18.29
CA SER A 215 11.99 4.82 18.31
C SER A 215 12.37 4.48 19.73
N LEU A 216 12.30 3.20 20.06
CA LEU A 216 12.71 2.59 21.31
C LEU A 216 14.15 2.08 21.18
N GLU A 217 14.82 1.91 22.28
CA GLU A 217 16.12 1.21 22.33
C GLU A 217 15.92 -0.28 22.07
N GLU A 218 14.88 -0.87 22.66
CA GLU A 218 14.51 -2.28 22.48
C GLU A 218 13.16 -2.41 21.75
N ALA A 219 13.04 -3.47 20.95
CA ALA A 219 11.79 -3.77 20.28
C ALA A 219 10.76 -4.35 21.26
N THR A 220 9.50 -4.00 21.10
CA THR A 220 8.44 -4.43 22.02
C THR A 220 7.16 -4.89 21.30
N ARG A 221 6.36 -5.65 22.01
CA ARG A 221 4.93 -5.91 21.75
C ARG A 221 4.09 -5.77 23.02
N ASP A 222 4.70 -5.28 24.10
CA ASP A 222 4.06 -5.08 25.38
C ASP A 222 3.01 -3.95 25.27
N PRO A 223 1.73 -4.22 25.58
CA PRO A 223 0.65 -3.23 25.47
C PRO A 223 0.87 -2.01 26.39
N GLU A 224 1.44 -2.19 27.59
CA GLU A 224 1.67 -1.11 28.55
C GLU A 224 2.77 -0.16 28.04
N VAL A 225 3.83 -0.70 27.48
CA VAL A 225 4.91 0.09 26.85
C VAL A 225 4.35 0.87 25.65
N ILE A 226 3.59 0.20 24.78
CA ILE A 226 2.97 0.83 23.60
C ILE A 226 2.01 1.95 24.03
N GLN A 227 1.17 1.71 25.04
CA GLN A 227 0.24 2.69 25.57
C GLN A 227 0.97 3.91 26.15
N ARG A 228 1.94 3.69 27.04
CA ARG A 228 2.71 4.79 27.64
C ARG A 228 3.36 5.67 26.59
N LEU A 229 4.00 5.09 25.58
CA LEU A 229 4.64 5.84 24.49
C LEU A 229 3.61 6.60 23.64
N ALA A 230 2.45 5.99 23.36
CA ALA A 230 1.39 6.66 22.60
C ALA A 230 0.84 7.87 23.36
N GLN A 231 0.70 7.76 24.69
CA GLN A 231 0.29 8.85 25.57
C GLN A 231 1.35 9.95 25.65
N GLU A 232 2.64 9.61 25.83
CA GLU A 232 3.74 10.57 25.82
C GLU A 232 3.81 11.35 24.50
N LEU A 233 3.65 10.65 23.37
CA LEU A 233 3.59 11.30 22.06
C LEU A 233 2.38 12.22 21.92
N TYR A 234 1.23 11.81 22.42
CA TYR A 234 0.00 12.64 22.43
C TYR A 234 0.21 13.89 23.28
N GLN A 235 0.68 13.77 24.51
CA GLN A 235 0.94 14.87 25.41
C GLN A 235 2.02 15.85 24.93
N SER A 236 2.92 15.38 24.07
CA SER A 236 3.95 16.22 23.42
C SER A 236 3.41 17.06 22.26
N LEU A 237 2.12 16.94 21.92
CA LEU A 237 1.48 17.76 20.90
C LEU A 237 0.99 19.07 21.49
N GLU A 238 1.02 20.13 20.68
CA GLU A 238 0.32 21.36 21.02
C GLU A 238 -1.18 21.10 21.09
N SER A 239 -1.85 21.71 22.07
CA SER A 239 -3.29 21.54 22.28
C SER A 239 -4.05 22.08 21.05
N ASN A 240 -4.91 21.25 20.47
CA ASN A 240 -5.79 21.64 19.38
C ASN A 240 -7.26 21.47 19.86
N SER A 241 -7.98 22.58 19.92
CA SER A 241 -9.37 22.62 20.37
C SER A 241 -10.39 22.05 19.39
N SER A 242 -9.97 21.70 18.17
CA SER A 242 -10.89 21.26 17.10
C SER A 242 -11.50 19.87 17.36
N GLY A 243 -11.04 19.13 18.37
CA GLY A 243 -11.46 17.75 18.62
C GLY A 243 -10.87 16.74 17.63
N ILE A 244 -10.71 15.51 18.09
CA ILE A 244 -10.05 14.44 17.35
C ILE A 244 -11.08 13.59 16.62
N ARG A 245 -10.93 13.49 15.31
CA ARG A 245 -11.74 12.68 14.40
C ARG A 245 -11.19 11.26 14.22
N LEU A 246 -9.88 11.08 14.27
CA LEU A 246 -9.22 9.78 14.08
C LEU A 246 -7.99 9.69 14.97
N LEU A 247 -7.84 8.54 15.63
CA LEU A 247 -6.61 8.10 16.28
C LEU A 247 -6.09 6.83 15.65
N GLY A 248 -4.77 6.73 15.53
CA GLY A 248 -4.08 5.54 15.05
C GLY A 248 -2.78 5.31 15.79
N VAL A 249 -2.55 4.07 16.20
CA VAL A 249 -1.31 3.58 16.82
C VAL A 249 -0.73 2.51 15.91
N THR A 250 0.55 2.63 15.57
CA THR A 250 1.25 1.71 14.67
C THR A 250 2.64 1.41 15.20
N LEU A 251 3.04 0.13 15.21
CA LEU A 251 4.42 -0.27 15.37
C LEU A 251 5.02 -0.67 14.03
N THR A 252 6.27 -0.27 13.83
CA THR A 252 7.06 -0.54 12.64
C THR A 252 8.51 -0.84 13.03
N ASN A 253 9.37 -1.07 12.07
CA ASN A 253 10.77 -1.43 12.28
C ASN A 253 10.87 -2.71 13.13
N PHE A 254 10.35 -3.81 12.53
CA PHE A 254 10.28 -5.11 13.20
C PHE A 254 11.64 -5.78 13.27
N SER A 255 11.98 -6.32 14.44
CA SER A 255 13.02 -7.32 14.64
C SER A 255 12.39 -8.72 14.75
N SER A 256 13.13 -9.76 14.38
CA SER A 256 12.76 -11.15 14.65
C SER A 256 13.16 -11.51 16.08
N GLU A 257 12.27 -12.18 16.82
CA GLU A 257 12.56 -12.66 18.21
C GLU A 257 13.85 -13.51 18.31
N SER A 258 14.32 -14.07 17.19
CA SER A 258 15.55 -14.88 17.13
C SER A 258 16.86 -14.08 17.09
N GLN A 259 16.84 -12.76 16.91
CA GLN A 259 18.05 -11.94 16.87
C GLN A 259 18.50 -11.45 18.27
N GLU A 260 17.58 -11.29 19.23
CA GLU A 260 17.92 -10.85 20.58
C GLU A 260 18.55 -11.96 21.44
N SER A 261 18.26 -13.24 21.17
CA SER A 261 18.88 -14.36 21.90
C SER A 261 20.34 -14.64 21.49
N TYR A 262 20.82 -14.12 20.37
CA TYR A 262 22.20 -14.30 19.92
C TYR A 262 23.15 -13.19 20.36
N GLU A 263 22.69 -11.96 20.58
CA GLU A 263 23.54 -10.88 21.09
C GLU A 263 23.78 -10.96 22.60
N GLY A 264 22.86 -11.59 23.36
CA GLY A 264 23.03 -11.82 24.81
C GLY A 264 23.94 -12.98 25.18
N SER A 265 24.28 -13.89 24.25
CA SER A 265 25.13 -15.08 24.55
C SER A 265 26.59 -14.94 24.16
N LEU A 266 27.02 -13.79 23.63
CA LEU A 266 28.40 -13.53 23.20
C LEU A 266 29.23 -12.74 24.24
N ILE A 267 28.69 -12.47 25.44
CA ILE A 267 29.40 -11.69 26.47
C ILE A 267 29.86 -12.54 27.70
N GLU A 268 29.64 -13.84 27.70
CA GLU A 268 30.19 -14.71 28.72
C GLU A 268 31.05 -15.80 28.08
N GLU A 269 32.32 -15.49 27.81
CA GLU A 269 33.46 -16.43 27.87
C GLU A 269 34.76 -15.70 27.52
N THR A 270 35.42 -15.22 28.54
CA THR A 270 36.91 -15.18 28.56
C THR A 270 37.43 -15.34 29.98
N PRO A 271 38.41 -16.21 30.16
CA PRO A 271 38.95 -16.66 31.47
C PRO A 271 39.77 -15.59 32.17
#